data_c54799d0e07e77aa5215495f33065f16
#
_entry.id   c54799d0e07e77aa5215495f33065f16
#
_cell.length_a   1.000
_cell.length_b   1.000
_cell.length_c   1.000
_cell.angle_alpha   90.00
_cell.angle_beta   90.00
_cell.angle_gamma   90.00
#
_symmetry.space_group_name_H-M   'P 1'
#
loop_
_entity.id
_entity.type
_entity.pdbx_description
1 polymer ?
#
loop_
_entity_poly.entity_id
_entity_poly.type
_entity_poly.pdbx_seq_one_letter_code
_entity_poly.pdbx_strand_id
1 'polypeptide(L)'
;MTFTFAERLSQCTLYTDKNRLIQLLANFIVNAIKFTEVGTIRMGYRLLDSETIYFYVSDTGCGMSSEQCIHVFERFVKYNSFVQGTGLGLSICHTIVDRLGGKIGVESKENKGSTFWFTLPYRQN
;
A
#
# COMPACT_ATOMS: atom_id res chain seq x y z
N MET A 1 1.88 16.65 8.90
CA MET A 1 2.12 15.33 8.30
C MET A 1 3.53 15.28 7.68
N THR A 2 4.24 14.21 7.92
CA THR A 2 5.61 14.05 7.44
C THR A 2 5.69 12.82 6.52
N PHE A 3 6.35 12.98 5.37
CA PHE A 3 6.64 11.89 4.44
C PHE A 3 8.11 11.52 4.54
N THR A 4 8.39 10.21 4.62
CA THR A 4 9.76 9.72 4.63
C THR A 4 9.91 8.53 3.70
N PHE A 5 11.10 8.39 3.11
CA PHE A 5 11.46 7.24 2.30
C PHE A 5 12.45 6.40 3.12
N ALA A 6 11.92 5.35 3.76
CA ALA A 6 12.65 4.63 4.80
C ALA A 6 13.66 3.62 4.28
N GLU A 7 13.30 2.88 3.23
CA GLU A 7 14.14 1.83 2.67
C GLU A 7 14.17 1.97 1.16
N ARG A 8 15.35 1.92 0.59
CA ARG A 8 15.54 1.91 -0.86
C ARG A 8 16.88 1.30 -1.20
N LEU A 9 16.96 0.73 -2.38
CA LEU A 9 18.21 0.24 -2.92
C LEU A 9 18.95 1.40 -3.60
N SER A 10 20.28 1.34 -3.64
CA SER A 10 21.08 2.32 -4.36
C SER A 10 20.76 2.31 -5.86
N GLN A 11 20.38 1.14 -6.37
CA GLN A 11 19.94 0.99 -7.74
C GLN A 11 18.94 -0.17 -7.80
N CYS A 12 17.78 0.07 -8.41
CA CYS A 12 16.77 -0.96 -8.58
C CYS A 12 16.05 -0.74 -9.90
N THR A 13 16.05 -1.78 -10.74
CA THR A 13 15.31 -1.77 -11.99
C THR A 13 14.26 -2.87 -11.95
N LEU A 14 13.01 -2.49 -12.14
CA LEU A 14 11.88 -3.41 -12.09
C LEU A 14 11.21 -3.47 -13.46
N TYR A 15 11.08 -4.70 -13.99
CA TYR A 15 10.38 -4.92 -15.25
C TYR A 15 8.92 -5.19 -14.98
N THR A 16 8.11 -4.14 -15.05
CA THR A 16 6.68 -4.22 -14.84
C THR A 16 6.00 -3.07 -15.59
N ASP A 17 4.67 -3.05 -15.58
CA ASP A 17 3.92 -1.94 -16.14
C ASP A 17 4.10 -0.70 -15.26
N LYS A 18 4.86 0.26 -15.75
CA LYS A 18 5.18 1.49 -15.02
C LYS A 18 3.94 2.25 -14.61
N ASN A 19 2.94 2.34 -15.49
CA ASN A 19 1.72 3.10 -15.19
C ASN A 19 0.90 2.43 -14.08
N ARG A 20 0.88 1.10 -14.06
CA ARG A 20 0.19 0.35 -13.02
C ARG A 20 0.91 0.45 -11.70
N LEU A 21 2.24 0.42 -11.70
CA LEU A 21 3.02 0.61 -10.48
C LEU A 21 2.77 1.99 -9.87
N ILE A 22 2.78 3.03 -10.70
CA ILE A 22 2.49 4.40 -10.25
C ILE A 22 1.07 4.47 -9.67
N GLN A 23 0.11 3.84 -10.32
CA GLN A 23 -1.28 3.82 -9.84
C GLN A 23 -1.41 3.13 -8.48
N LEU A 24 -0.70 2.01 -8.28
CA LEU A 24 -0.67 1.31 -6.99
C LEU A 24 -0.14 2.19 -5.88
N LEU A 25 1.03 2.78 -6.09
CA LEU A 25 1.67 3.63 -5.09
C LEU A 25 0.85 4.87 -4.80
N ALA A 26 0.30 5.51 -5.84
CA ALA A 26 -0.55 6.68 -5.67
C ALA A 26 -1.79 6.37 -4.84
N ASN A 27 -2.45 5.24 -5.10
CA ASN A 27 -3.63 4.84 -4.35
C ASN A 27 -3.29 4.56 -2.88
N PHE A 28 -2.16 3.93 -2.61
CA PHE A 28 -1.71 3.66 -1.24
C PHE A 28 -1.39 4.97 -0.50
N ILE A 29 -0.72 5.90 -1.16
CA ILE A 29 -0.37 7.20 -0.58
C ILE A 29 -1.64 8.01 -0.29
N VAL A 30 -2.56 8.10 -1.24
CA VAL A 30 -3.83 8.81 -1.06
C VAL A 30 -4.60 8.20 0.11
N ASN A 31 -4.63 6.88 0.20
CA ASN A 31 -5.30 6.20 1.30
C ASN A 31 -4.65 6.53 2.65
N ALA A 32 -3.32 6.52 2.71
CA ALA A 32 -2.58 6.88 3.92
C ALA A 32 -2.86 8.32 4.35
N ILE A 33 -2.92 9.25 3.40
CA ILE A 33 -3.25 10.66 3.66
C ILE A 33 -4.66 10.77 4.27
N LYS A 34 -5.62 10.04 3.72
CA LYS A 34 -7.00 10.07 4.22
C LYS A 34 -7.11 9.56 5.66
N PHE A 35 -6.31 8.58 6.05
CA PHE A 35 -6.38 7.99 7.38
C PHE A 35 -5.43 8.62 8.38
N THR A 36 -4.55 9.54 7.95
CA THR A 36 -3.59 10.19 8.84
C THR A 36 -3.84 11.69 8.87
N GLU A 37 -4.56 12.14 9.89
CA GLU A 37 -4.85 13.57 10.06
C GLU A 37 -3.59 14.29 10.52
N VAL A 38 -2.94 13.77 11.55
CA VAL A 38 -1.67 14.27 12.08
C VAL A 38 -0.76 13.09 12.30
N GLY A 39 0.47 13.15 11.78
CA GLY A 39 1.40 12.07 11.98
C GLY A 39 2.39 11.91 10.85
N THR A 40 2.83 10.68 10.62
CA THR A 40 3.87 10.35 9.67
C THR A 40 3.41 9.30 8.68
N ILE A 41 3.75 9.50 7.41
CA ILE A 41 3.58 8.50 6.36
C ILE A 41 4.98 8.14 5.86
N ARG A 42 5.25 6.85 5.84
CA ARG A 42 6.55 6.31 5.44
C ARG A 42 6.34 5.35 4.29
N MET A 43 7.18 5.43 3.27
CA MET A 43 7.14 4.52 2.15
C MET A 43 8.53 3.97 1.87
N GLY A 44 8.57 2.80 1.25
CA GLY A 44 9.84 2.19 0.91
C GLY A 44 9.65 0.92 0.10
N TYR A 45 10.76 0.31 -0.24
CA TYR A 45 10.78 -0.99 -0.90
C TYR A 45 12.05 -1.75 -0.53
N ARG A 46 11.96 -3.07 -0.62
CA ARG A 46 13.11 -3.95 -0.37
C ARG A 46 12.93 -5.25 -1.11
N LEU A 47 14.02 -5.96 -1.33
CA LEU A 47 13.96 -7.32 -1.88
C LEU A 47 13.66 -8.29 -0.74
N LEU A 48 12.63 -9.13 -0.92
CA LEU A 48 12.37 -10.25 0.00
C LEU A 48 13.31 -11.40 -0.30
N ASP A 49 13.56 -11.63 -1.60
CA ASP A 49 14.49 -12.63 -2.09
C ASP A 49 14.95 -12.19 -3.48
N SER A 50 15.68 -13.05 -4.20
CA SER A 50 16.22 -12.71 -5.53
C SER A 50 15.15 -12.50 -6.60
N GLU A 51 13.90 -12.89 -6.34
CA GLU A 51 12.83 -12.89 -7.33
C GLU A 51 11.61 -12.08 -6.92
N THR A 52 11.60 -11.48 -5.70
CA THR A 52 10.44 -10.80 -5.18
C THR A 52 10.82 -9.46 -4.56
N ILE A 53 10.19 -8.40 -5.03
CA ILE A 53 10.34 -7.06 -4.44
C ILE A 53 9.08 -6.73 -3.63
N TYR A 54 9.28 -6.11 -2.47
CA TYR A 54 8.25 -5.74 -1.51
C TYR A 54 8.17 -4.23 -1.44
N PHE A 55 6.97 -3.69 -1.65
CA PHE A 55 6.68 -2.26 -1.51
C PHE A 55 5.73 -2.04 -0.36
N TYR A 56 5.89 -0.94 0.36
CA TYR A 56 4.98 -0.62 1.45
C TYR A 56 4.76 0.88 1.61
N VAL A 57 3.59 1.22 2.14
CA VAL A 57 3.26 2.56 2.61
C VAL A 57 2.68 2.39 4.01
N SER A 58 3.35 2.97 5.00
CA SER A 58 2.99 2.86 6.40
C SER A 58 2.57 4.22 6.94
N ASP A 59 1.51 4.26 7.74
CA ASP A 59 1.04 5.49 8.35
C ASP A 59 0.83 5.30 9.87
N THR A 60 0.82 6.42 10.58
CA THR A 60 0.54 6.46 12.01
C THR A 60 -0.88 6.97 12.28
N GLY A 61 -1.80 6.69 11.36
CA GLY A 61 -3.17 7.15 11.43
C GLY A 61 -4.07 6.34 12.34
N CYS A 62 -5.37 6.34 12.04
CA CYS A 62 -6.36 5.74 12.91
C CYS A 62 -6.32 4.21 12.96
N GLY A 63 -5.71 3.57 11.97
CA GLY A 63 -5.66 2.11 11.91
C GLY A 63 -7.02 1.49 11.67
N MET A 64 -7.05 0.16 11.73
CA MET A 64 -8.25 -0.62 11.49
C MET A 64 -8.31 -1.82 12.43
N SER A 65 -9.53 -2.30 12.72
CA SER A 65 -9.74 -3.54 13.44
C SER A 65 -9.37 -4.75 12.57
N SER A 66 -9.24 -5.91 13.20
CA SER A 66 -9.00 -7.16 12.47
C SER A 66 -10.10 -7.44 11.45
N GLU A 67 -11.34 -7.18 11.82
CA GLU A 67 -12.49 -7.37 10.93
C GLU A 67 -12.41 -6.44 9.73
N GLN A 68 -12.08 -5.18 9.94
CA GLN A 68 -11.91 -4.23 8.85
C GLN A 68 -10.80 -4.64 7.91
N CYS A 69 -9.69 -5.15 8.44
CA CYS A 69 -8.57 -5.63 7.62
C CYS A 69 -8.98 -6.77 6.68
N ILE A 70 -9.86 -7.66 7.12
CA ILE A 70 -10.33 -8.78 6.31
C ILE A 70 -11.04 -8.28 5.04
N HIS A 71 -11.77 -7.18 5.13
CA HIS A 71 -12.62 -6.68 4.05
C HIS A 71 -12.06 -5.47 3.31
N VAL A 72 -10.87 -4.99 3.69
CA VAL A 72 -10.35 -3.69 3.22
C VAL A 72 -10.18 -3.59 1.70
N PHE A 73 -9.95 -4.72 1.02
CA PHE A 73 -9.78 -4.74 -0.43
C PHE A 73 -11.07 -5.03 -1.20
N GLU A 74 -12.18 -5.18 -0.50
CA GLU A 74 -13.48 -5.35 -1.14
C GLU A 74 -13.97 -4.02 -1.73
N ARG A 75 -14.82 -4.11 -2.75
CA ARG A 75 -15.34 -2.92 -3.42
C ARG A 75 -16.33 -2.19 -2.51
N PHE A 76 -16.30 -0.85 -2.58
CA PHE A 76 -17.25 0.05 -1.89
C PHE A 76 -17.16 0.01 -0.37
N VAL A 77 -16.04 -0.45 0.18
CA VAL A 77 -15.83 -0.45 1.64
C VAL A 77 -15.32 0.92 2.09
N LYS A 78 -15.99 1.49 3.10
CA LYS A 78 -15.58 2.76 3.72
C LYS A 78 -15.67 2.60 5.23
N TYR A 79 -14.57 2.81 5.92
CA TYR A 79 -14.51 2.61 7.37
C TYR A 79 -14.53 3.88 8.19
N ASN A 80 -14.43 5.04 7.54
CA ASN A 80 -14.43 6.33 8.22
C ASN A 80 -15.33 7.28 7.45
N SER A 81 -16.40 7.76 8.10
CA SER A 81 -17.38 8.66 7.48
C SER A 81 -16.78 9.99 7.04
N PHE A 82 -15.63 10.39 7.60
CA PHE A 82 -14.93 11.60 7.19
C PHE A 82 -14.02 11.40 5.97
N VAL A 83 -13.77 10.16 5.60
CA VAL A 83 -12.92 9.85 4.45
C VAL A 83 -13.79 9.82 3.19
N GLN A 84 -13.49 10.74 2.28
CA GLN A 84 -14.19 10.83 1.00
C GLN A 84 -13.59 9.87 0.00
N GLY A 85 -14.44 9.24 -0.81
CA GLY A 85 -13.98 8.35 -1.85
C GLY A 85 -15.06 7.38 -2.30
N THR A 86 -14.81 6.67 -3.38
CA THR A 86 -15.75 5.72 -3.96
C THR A 86 -15.71 4.35 -3.29
N GLY A 87 -14.65 4.06 -2.53
CA GLY A 87 -14.42 2.72 -1.99
C GLY A 87 -13.84 1.74 -3.00
N LEU A 88 -13.32 2.24 -4.13
CA LEU A 88 -12.79 1.38 -5.20
C LEU A 88 -11.27 1.33 -5.24
N GLY A 89 -10.58 2.29 -4.62
CA GLY A 89 -9.12 2.42 -4.75
C GLY A 89 -8.36 1.17 -4.36
N LEU A 90 -8.66 0.60 -3.20
CA LEU A 90 -7.95 -0.59 -2.72
C LEU A 90 -8.34 -1.86 -3.48
N SER A 91 -9.60 -1.99 -3.91
CA SER A 91 -10.01 -3.13 -4.73
C SER A 91 -9.35 -3.11 -6.10
N ILE A 92 -9.15 -1.93 -6.66
CA ILE A 92 -8.40 -1.76 -7.91
C ILE A 92 -6.94 -2.19 -7.71
N CYS A 93 -6.33 -1.79 -6.59
CA CYS A 93 -4.97 -2.21 -6.26
C CYS A 93 -4.85 -3.73 -6.20
N HIS A 94 -5.80 -4.39 -5.55
CA HIS A 94 -5.82 -5.85 -5.46
C HIS A 94 -5.85 -6.49 -6.85
N THR A 95 -6.70 -5.99 -7.74
CA THR A 95 -6.83 -6.49 -9.11
C THR A 95 -5.53 -6.30 -9.88
N ILE A 96 -4.90 -5.12 -9.76
CA ILE A 96 -3.66 -4.82 -10.46
C ILE A 96 -2.53 -5.74 -9.99
N VAL A 97 -2.36 -5.89 -8.68
CA VAL A 97 -1.31 -6.74 -8.12
C VAL A 97 -1.49 -8.20 -8.55
N ASP A 98 -2.74 -8.68 -8.52
CA ASP A 98 -3.07 -10.03 -8.99
C ASP A 98 -2.63 -10.23 -10.45
N ARG A 99 -2.93 -9.28 -11.31
CA ARG A 99 -2.57 -9.36 -12.74
C ARG A 99 -1.07 -9.28 -12.96
N LEU A 100 -0.35 -8.60 -12.09
CA LEU A 100 1.11 -8.49 -12.17
C LEU A 100 1.82 -9.69 -11.53
N GLY A 101 1.07 -10.64 -10.97
CA GLY A 101 1.61 -11.86 -10.40
C GLY A 101 2.12 -11.71 -8.96
N GLY A 102 1.68 -10.68 -8.26
CA GLY A 102 2.12 -10.40 -6.90
C GLY A 102 1.08 -10.73 -5.85
N LYS A 103 1.36 -10.25 -4.64
CA LYS A 103 0.48 -10.38 -3.48
C LYS A 103 0.28 -9.01 -2.86
N ILE A 104 -0.87 -8.81 -2.20
CA ILE A 104 -1.20 -7.57 -1.53
C ILE A 104 -1.73 -7.87 -0.14
N GLY A 105 -1.48 -6.97 0.81
CA GLY A 105 -1.99 -7.16 2.15
C GLY A 105 -1.94 -5.87 2.96
N VAL A 106 -2.37 -6.00 4.21
CA VAL A 106 -2.37 -4.90 5.17
C VAL A 106 -2.08 -5.44 6.56
N GLU A 107 -1.31 -4.67 7.33
CA GLU A 107 -1.13 -4.88 8.75
C GLU A 107 -1.59 -3.61 9.44
N SER A 108 -2.48 -3.72 10.41
CA SER A 108 -3.04 -2.56 11.07
C SER A 108 -3.50 -2.87 12.48
N LYS A 109 -3.48 -1.85 13.34
CA LYS A 109 -4.08 -1.88 14.68
C LYS A 109 -4.80 -0.57 14.89
N GLU A 110 -5.97 -0.65 15.52
CA GLU A 110 -6.74 0.54 15.85
C GLU A 110 -5.90 1.51 16.68
N ASN A 111 -5.94 2.78 16.33
CA ASN A 111 -5.22 3.87 16.99
C ASN A 111 -3.68 3.78 16.90
N LYS A 112 -3.14 2.88 16.07
CA LYS A 112 -1.70 2.71 15.90
C LYS A 112 -1.23 3.00 14.48
N GLY A 113 -2.13 2.89 13.51
CA GLY A 113 -1.81 3.09 12.11
C GLY A 113 -1.91 1.83 11.29
N SER A 114 -1.51 1.94 10.02
CA SER A 114 -1.61 0.87 9.04
C SER A 114 -0.38 0.79 8.18
N THR A 115 -0.05 -0.41 7.71
CA THR A 115 0.94 -0.64 6.67
C THR A 115 0.28 -1.41 5.55
N PHE A 116 0.12 -0.77 4.39
CA PHE A 116 -0.34 -1.41 3.17
C PHE A 116 0.88 -1.80 2.36
N TRP A 117 0.89 -3.03 1.87
CA TRP A 117 2.03 -3.56 1.17
C TRP A 117 1.59 -4.39 -0.03
N PHE A 118 2.49 -4.49 -1.00
CA PHE A 118 2.33 -5.45 -2.09
C PHE A 118 3.71 -5.94 -2.53
N THR A 119 3.71 -7.13 -3.12
CA THR A 119 4.92 -7.72 -3.71
C THR A 119 4.72 -7.86 -5.19
N LEU A 120 5.81 -7.79 -5.93
CA LEU A 120 5.82 -8.05 -7.36
C LEU A 120 6.99 -8.97 -7.69
N PRO A 121 6.87 -9.77 -8.76
CA PRO A 121 8.01 -10.52 -9.27
C PRO A 121 9.13 -9.54 -9.65
N TYR A 122 10.33 -9.87 -9.25
CA TYR A 122 11.52 -9.08 -9.55
C TYR A 122 12.52 -9.95 -10.27
N ARG A 123 13.00 -9.47 -11.40
CA ARG A 123 14.04 -10.15 -12.17
C ARG A 123 15.19 -9.18 -12.37
N GLN A 124 16.36 -9.61 -11.94
CA GLN A 124 17.58 -8.86 -12.14
C GLN A 124 18.18 -9.25 -13.49
N ASN A 125 18.42 -8.26 -14.32
CA ASN A 125 19.12 -8.45 -15.59
C ASN A 125 20.55 -7.97 -15.48
#